data_02219f4dbfc22c9170142da8aa4cfcd2
#
_entry.id   02219f4dbfc22c9170142da8aa4cfcd2
#
_cell.length_a   1.000
_cell.length_b   1.000
_cell.length_c   1.000
_cell.angle_alpha   90.00
_cell.angle_beta   90.00
_cell.angle_gamma   90.00
#
_symmetry.space_group_name_H-M   'P 1'
#
loop_
_entity.id
_entity.type
_entity.pdbx_description
1 polymer ?
#
loop_
_entity_poly.entity_id
_entity_poly.type
_entity_poly.pdbx_seq_one_letter_code
_entity_poly.pdbx_strand_id
1 'polypeptide(L)'
;VKVEATRFTEVGYVGRDVEQIIRDLLEIAIAMEKVKKRKEVHAKAQKLAEERVLDALVGNKASVATRESFRKRLRNGDLDDNEIEVPVNESGNMPSFEIPGMPGANIGMINIGDMLGKSMGNKSKNKKMTVKESHEILLNEEADKLIEQDKIIKSAKNVTENNGIVFLD
;
A
#
# COMPACT_ATOMS: atom_id res chain seq x y z
N VAL A 1 -22.77 0.37 3.03
CA VAL A 1 -22.75 1.12 1.77
C VAL A 1 -24.13 1.71 1.51
N LYS A 2 -24.21 2.95 1.02
CA LYS A 2 -25.45 3.58 0.54
C LYS A 2 -25.42 3.59 -1.00
N VAL A 3 -26.52 3.13 -1.63
CA VAL A 3 -26.66 3.08 -3.09
C VAL A 3 -28.02 3.65 -3.51
N GLU A 4 -28.06 4.33 -4.64
CA GLU A 4 -29.28 4.79 -5.28
C GLU A 4 -29.82 3.65 -6.16
N ALA A 5 -30.98 3.11 -5.84
CA ALA A 5 -31.56 1.98 -6.53
C ALA A 5 -31.74 2.20 -8.03
N THR A 6 -32.03 3.45 -8.43
CA THR A 6 -32.24 3.86 -9.82
C THR A 6 -30.98 3.72 -10.72
N ARG A 7 -29.79 3.58 -10.12
CA ARG A 7 -28.53 3.38 -10.88
C ARG A 7 -28.29 1.93 -11.28
N PHE A 8 -29.07 1.01 -10.74
CA PHE A 8 -28.90 -0.41 -10.96
C PHE A 8 -30.08 -0.98 -11.74
N THR A 9 -29.79 -1.84 -12.70
CA THR A 9 -30.81 -2.51 -13.53
C THR A 9 -30.42 -3.98 -13.67
N GLU A 10 -31.42 -4.80 -14.10
CA GLU A 10 -31.15 -6.19 -14.47
C GLU A 10 -30.16 -6.28 -15.63
N VAL A 11 -29.43 -7.37 -15.67
CA VAL A 11 -28.44 -7.67 -16.72
C VAL A 11 -29.06 -7.53 -18.11
N GLY A 12 -28.43 -6.71 -18.95
CA GLY A 12 -28.87 -6.48 -20.33
C GLY A 12 -29.66 -5.18 -20.57
N TYR A 13 -29.96 -4.40 -19.52
CA TYR A 13 -30.54 -3.04 -19.61
C TYR A 13 -29.48 -1.96 -19.36
N VAL A 14 -29.80 -0.70 -19.68
CA VAL A 14 -28.90 0.43 -19.42
C VAL A 14 -28.83 0.71 -17.92
N GLY A 15 -27.67 0.42 -17.32
CA GLY A 15 -27.42 0.62 -15.88
C GLY A 15 -26.27 -0.26 -15.38
N ARG A 16 -25.95 -0.11 -14.09
CA ARG A 16 -24.97 -0.97 -13.42
C ARG A 16 -25.65 -2.26 -12.97
N ASP A 17 -24.90 -3.37 -13.09
CA ASP A 17 -25.31 -4.65 -12.55
C ASP A 17 -25.48 -4.57 -11.01
N VAL A 18 -26.56 -5.17 -10.48
CA VAL A 18 -26.81 -5.22 -9.03
C VAL A 18 -25.70 -5.93 -8.25
N GLU A 19 -24.99 -6.86 -8.89
CA GLU A 19 -23.82 -7.50 -8.29
C GLU A 19 -22.71 -6.49 -7.95
N GLN A 20 -22.65 -5.35 -8.63
CA GLN A 20 -21.69 -4.28 -8.34
C GLN A 20 -21.83 -3.74 -6.92
N ILE A 21 -23.04 -3.76 -6.35
CA ILE A 21 -23.29 -3.34 -4.95
C ILE A 21 -22.45 -4.17 -3.98
N ILE A 22 -22.41 -5.48 -4.18
CA ILE A 22 -21.67 -6.40 -3.33
C ILE A 22 -20.16 -6.25 -3.54
N ARG A 23 -19.73 -5.99 -4.78
CA ARG A 23 -18.33 -5.71 -5.09
C ARG A 23 -17.86 -4.43 -4.40
N ASP A 24 -18.63 -3.35 -4.52
CA ASP A 24 -18.32 -2.06 -3.87
C ASP A 24 -18.27 -2.21 -2.33
N LEU A 25 -19.21 -2.98 -1.75
CA LEU A 25 -19.23 -3.27 -0.32
C LEU A 25 -17.97 -4.04 0.13
N LEU A 26 -17.56 -5.04 -0.65
CA LEU A 26 -16.35 -5.82 -0.39
C LEU A 26 -15.08 -4.97 -0.53
N GLU A 27 -15.00 -4.09 -1.52
CA GLU A 27 -13.87 -3.16 -1.70
C GLU A 27 -13.71 -2.23 -0.49
N ILE A 28 -14.82 -1.71 0.03
CA ILE A 28 -14.79 -0.89 1.25
C ILE A 28 -14.30 -1.73 2.44
N ALA A 29 -14.78 -2.94 2.60
CA ALA A 29 -14.33 -3.84 3.67
C ALA A 29 -12.84 -4.16 3.55
N ILE A 30 -12.32 -4.39 2.34
CA ILE A 30 -10.88 -4.59 2.09
C ILE A 30 -10.09 -3.34 2.50
N ALA A 31 -10.55 -2.14 2.12
CA ALA A 31 -9.89 -0.90 2.50
C ALA A 31 -9.86 -0.71 4.03
N MET A 32 -10.96 -0.99 4.72
CA MET A 32 -11.05 -0.93 6.19
C MET A 32 -10.09 -1.93 6.87
N GLU A 33 -10.07 -3.18 6.41
CA GLU A 33 -9.18 -4.21 6.95
C GLU A 33 -7.70 -3.89 6.69
N LYS A 34 -7.36 -3.31 5.52
CA LYS A 34 -6.01 -2.81 5.23
C LYS A 34 -5.58 -1.73 6.24
N VAL A 35 -6.43 -0.75 6.49
CA VAL A 35 -6.14 0.33 7.46
C VAL A 35 -5.93 -0.24 8.85
N LYS A 36 -6.78 -1.19 9.28
CA LYS A 36 -6.64 -1.87 10.56
C LYS A 36 -5.31 -2.63 10.66
N LYS A 37 -5.00 -3.43 9.65
CA LYS A 37 -3.74 -4.20 9.61
C LYS A 37 -2.50 -3.31 9.57
N ARG A 38 -2.53 -2.20 8.83
CA ARG A 38 -1.44 -1.22 8.85
C ARG A 38 -1.17 -0.66 10.25
N LYS A 39 -2.23 -0.35 11.02
CA LYS A 39 -2.07 0.08 12.41
C LYS A 39 -1.42 -1.00 13.29
N GLU A 40 -1.83 -2.26 13.12
CA GLU A 40 -1.27 -3.40 13.88
C GLU A 40 0.22 -3.61 13.61
N VAL A 41 0.65 -3.47 12.35
CA VAL A 41 2.05 -3.69 11.96
C VAL A 41 2.93 -2.45 12.05
N HIS A 42 2.37 -1.27 12.29
CA HIS A 42 3.06 0.03 12.23
C HIS A 42 4.33 0.08 13.08
N ALA A 43 4.24 -0.34 14.35
CA ALA A 43 5.39 -0.31 15.26
C ALA A 43 6.55 -1.22 14.79
N LYS A 44 6.22 -2.35 14.16
CA LYS A 44 7.20 -3.26 13.58
C LYS A 44 7.78 -2.70 12.29
N ALA A 45 6.93 -2.16 11.43
CA ALA A 45 7.33 -1.52 10.19
C ALA A 45 8.26 -0.32 10.45
N GLN A 46 7.95 0.50 11.47
CA GLN A 46 8.77 1.63 11.88
C GLN A 46 10.18 1.21 12.30
N LYS A 47 10.30 0.13 13.09
CA LYS A 47 11.62 -0.41 13.45
C LYS A 47 12.42 -0.88 12.23
N LEU A 48 11.76 -1.56 11.29
CA LEU A 48 12.42 -2.04 10.08
C LEU A 48 12.84 -0.89 9.16
N ALA A 49 12.01 0.13 9.02
CA ALA A 49 12.34 1.34 8.27
C ALA A 49 13.53 2.09 8.91
N GLU A 50 13.55 2.24 10.24
CA GLU A 50 14.67 2.83 11.00
C GLU A 50 15.98 2.08 10.74
N GLU A 51 15.95 0.73 10.75
CA GLU A 51 17.15 -0.07 10.45
C GLU A 51 17.65 0.16 9.02
N ARG A 52 16.76 0.26 8.03
CA ARG A 52 17.16 0.55 6.64
C ARG A 52 17.78 1.94 6.48
N VAL A 53 17.26 2.95 7.18
CA VAL A 53 17.86 4.30 7.21
C VAL A 53 19.24 4.25 7.86
N LEU A 54 19.40 3.52 8.96
CA LEU A 54 20.70 3.34 9.62
C LEU A 54 21.69 2.60 8.71
N ASP A 55 21.24 1.59 7.96
CA ASP A 55 22.09 0.90 6.99
C ASP A 55 22.58 1.85 5.88
N ALA A 56 21.74 2.77 5.44
CA ALA A 56 22.12 3.78 4.44
C ALA A 56 23.08 4.85 5.01
N LEU A 57 22.93 5.21 6.30
CA LEU A 57 23.76 6.23 6.95
C LEU A 57 25.14 5.72 7.34
N VAL A 58 25.24 4.52 7.92
CA VAL A 58 26.47 4.01 8.54
C VAL A 58 26.92 2.65 8.00
N GLY A 59 26.14 2.07 7.12
CA GLY A 59 26.39 0.74 6.58
C GLY A 59 25.97 -0.39 7.51
N ASN A 60 25.72 -1.56 6.94
CA ASN A 60 25.28 -2.76 7.68
C ASN A 60 26.34 -3.40 8.56
N LYS A 61 27.63 -3.03 8.38
CA LYS A 61 28.78 -3.53 9.15
C LYS A 61 29.20 -2.60 10.28
N ALA A 62 28.50 -1.48 10.49
CA ALA A 62 28.82 -0.53 11.56
C ALA A 62 28.70 -1.20 12.95
N SER A 63 29.55 -0.75 13.91
CA SER A 63 29.50 -1.24 15.29
C SER A 63 28.15 -0.96 15.95
N VAL A 64 27.77 -1.77 16.91
CA VAL A 64 26.54 -1.56 17.71
C VAL A 64 26.55 -0.17 18.35
N ALA A 65 27.66 0.28 18.89
CA ALA A 65 27.79 1.59 19.50
C ALA A 65 27.56 2.74 18.49
N THR A 66 28.11 2.60 17.27
CA THR A 66 27.90 3.56 16.17
C THR A 66 26.41 3.61 15.78
N ARG A 67 25.80 2.46 15.56
CA ARG A 67 24.38 2.36 15.19
C ARG A 67 23.47 3.00 16.26
N GLU A 68 23.75 2.73 17.54
CA GLU A 68 22.97 3.34 18.64
C GLU A 68 23.12 4.85 18.71
N SER A 69 24.34 5.38 18.49
CA SER A 69 24.59 6.81 18.44
C SER A 69 23.79 7.47 17.31
N PHE A 70 23.83 6.90 16.10
CA PHE A 70 23.08 7.40 14.96
C PHE A 70 21.57 7.24 15.13
N ARG A 71 21.10 6.15 15.75
CA ARG A 71 19.69 5.94 16.08
C ARG A 71 19.15 7.03 17.00
N LYS A 72 19.91 7.45 18.00
CA LYS A 72 19.52 8.55 18.89
C LYS A 72 19.41 9.87 18.12
N ARG A 73 20.38 10.18 17.28
CA ARG A 73 20.35 11.39 16.45
C ARG A 73 19.21 11.37 15.43
N LEU A 74 18.94 10.21 14.82
CA LEU A 74 17.82 10.02 13.90
C LEU A 74 16.48 10.30 14.60
N ARG A 75 16.28 9.76 15.79
CA ARG A 75 15.06 9.97 16.56
C ARG A 75 14.90 11.40 17.08
N ASN A 76 15.99 12.12 17.26
CA ASN A 76 15.98 13.54 17.62
C ASN A 76 15.71 14.46 16.42
N GLY A 77 15.75 13.94 15.17
CA GLY A 77 15.62 14.74 13.95
C GLY A 77 16.93 15.41 13.50
N ASP A 78 18.05 15.15 14.18
CA ASP A 78 19.35 15.79 13.87
C ASP A 78 19.90 15.42 12.48
N LEU A 79 19.32 14.42 11.84
CA LEU A 79 19.77 13.86 10.57
C LEU A 79 18.72 14.02 9.44
N ASP A 80 17.63 14.71 9.68
CA ASP A 80 16.47 14.80 8.77
C ASP A 80 16.85 15.31 7.39
N ASP A 81 17.73 16.31 7.31
CA ASP A 81 18.16 16.95 6.06
C ASP A 81 19.34 16.23 5.37
N ASN A 82 19.90 15.18 6.00
CA ASN A 82 20.98 14.43 5.39
C ASN A 82 20.47 13.65 4.17
N GLU A 83 21.21 13.72 3.08
CA GLU A 83 20.92 12.89 1.89
C GLU A 83 21.44 11.46 2.09
N ILE A 84 20.60 10.50 1.79
CA ILE A 84 20.93 9.08 1.77
C ILE A 84 20.50 8.44 0.46
N GLU A 85 21.14 7.35 0.11
CA GLU A 85 20.76 6.54 -1.03
C GLU A 85 20.16 5.23 -0.53
N VAL A 86 18.89 4.99 -0.83
CA VAL A 86 18.15 3.80 -0.36
C VAL A 86 17.56 3.04 -1.54
N PRO A 87 17.60 1.71 -1.51
CA PRO A 87 16.88 0.89 -2.47
C PRO A 87 15.37 0.99 -2.19
N VAL A 88 14.62 1.51 -3.15
CA VAL A 88 13.16 1.65 -3.09
C VAL A 88 12.54 0.78 -4.18
N ASN A 89 11.48 0.07 -3.84
CA ASN A 89 10.69 -0.67 -4.82
C ASN A 89 9.75 0.29 -5.55
N GLU A 90 9.81 0.34 -6.86
CA GLU A 90 8.88 1.12 -7.69
C GLU A 90 7.48 0.45 -7.77
N SER A 91 7.09 -0.32 -6.76
CA SER A 91 5.76 -0.92 -6.70
C SER A 91 4.75 0.13 -6.24
N GLY A 92 4.07 0.80 -7.16
CA GLY A 92 2.81 1.41 -6.81
C GLY A 92 2.53 2.86 -7.17
N ASN A 93 3.29 3.50 -8.02
CA ASN A 93 2.85 4.79 -8.57
C ASN A 93 3.13 4.89 -10.07
N MET A 94 2.60 3.94 -10.85
CA MET A 94 2.34 4.28 -12.24
C MET A 94 1.14 5.23 -12.23
N PRO A 95 1.27 6.47 -12.76
CA PRO A 95 0.11 7.30 -12.98
C PRO A 95 -0.85 6.49 -13.85
N SER A 96 -2.09 6.35 -13.38
CA SER A 96 -3.16 5.79 -14.19
C SER A 96 -3.26 6.67 -15.45
N PHE A 97 -2.76 6.19 -16.56
CA PHE A 97 -3.04 6.81 -17.84
C PHE A 97 -4.52 6.57 -18.14
N GLU A 98 -5.33 7.57 -17.87
CA GLU A 98 -6.66 7.65 -18.46
C GLU A 98 -6.46 7.77 -19.97
N ILE A 99 -6.81 6.72 -20.70
CA ILE A 99 -6.85 6.78 -22.16
C ILE A 99 -7.99 7.71 -22.54
N PRO A 100 -7.74 8.91 -23.13
CA PRO A 100 -8.80 9.81 -23.54
C PRO A 100 -9.65 9.10 -24.61
N GLY A 101 -10.92 8.83 -24.30
CA GLY A 101 -11.88 8.30 -25.27
C GLY A 101 -12.59 7.00 -24.90
N MET A 102 -12.31 6.41 -23.73
CA MET A 102 -13.06 5.24 -23.23
C MET A 102 -13.58 5.48 -21.81
N PRO A 103 -14.71 6.17 -21.63
CA PRO A 103 -15.32 6.30 -20.31
C PRO A 103 -15.86 4.94 -19.87
N GLY A 104 -15.26 4.40 -18.79
CA GLY A 104 -15.69 3.13 -18.18
C GLY A 104 -14.76 1.94 -18.38
N ALA A 105 -13.66 2.06 -19.11
CA ALA A 105 -12.59 1.06 -19.12
C ALA A 105 -11.66 1.25 -17.91
N ASN A 106 -12.20 1.18 -16.69
CA ASN A 106 -11.50 0.63 -15.56
C ASN A 106 -11.42 -0.89 -15.80
N ILE A 107 -10.76 -1.26 -16.87
CA ILE A 107 -10.12 -2.56 -16.91
C ILE A 107 -9.14 -2.46 -15.76
N GLY A 108 -9.49 -3.10 -14.63
CA GLY A 108 -8.51 -3.40 -13.62
C GLY A 108 -7.31 -3.92 -14.40
N MET A 109 -6.31 -3.08 -14.57
CA MET A 109 -5.04 -3.50 -15.10
C MET A 109 -4.63 -4.63 -14.16
N ILE A 110 -4.98 -5.84 -14.56
CA ILE A 110 -4.25 -7.02 -14.17
C ILE A 110 -2.83 -6.52 -14.32
N ASN A 111 -2.16 -6.33 -13.19
CA ASN A 111 -0.84 -5.78 -13.11
C ASN A 111 0.05 -6.58 -14.04
N ILE A 112 0.11 -6.18 -15.32
CA ILE A 112 1.10 -6.69 -16.26
C ILE A 112 2.48 -6.48 -15.65
N GLY A 113 2.64 -5.41 -14.82
CA GLY A 113 3.79 -5.22 -13.95
C GLY A 113 3.98 -6.33 -12.91
N ASP A 114 2.93 -6.85 -12.28
CA ASP A 114 3.04 -7.97 -11.34
C ASP A 114 3.32 -9.29 -12.06
N MET A 115 2.79 -9.46 -13.25
CA MET A 115 3.04 -10.66 -14.05
C MET A 115 4.44 -10.64 -14.70
N LEU A 116 4.91 -9.46 -15.14
CA LEU A 116 6.30 -9.29 -15.61
C LEU A 116 7.28 -9.16 -14.44
N GLY A 117 6.91 -8.58 -13.31
CA GLY A 117 7.77 -8.38 -12.14
C GLY A 117 8.12 -9.70 -11.44
N LYS A 118 7.23 -10.68 -11.44
CA LYS A 118 7.55 -12.05 -10.97
C LYS A 118 8.52 -12.78 -11.88
N SER A 119 8.63 -12.39 -13.15
CA SER A 119 9.56 -13.00 -14.11
C SER A 119 10.90 -12.27 -14.22
N MET A 120 10.99 -10.99 -13.85
CA MET A 120 12.19 -10.15 -13.98
C MET A 120 12.76 -9.61 -12.67
N GLY A 121 12.57 -10.30 -11.55
CA GLY A 121 13.20 -9.95 -10.27
C GLY A 121 12.97 -8.46 -9.92
N ASN A 122 12.34 -8.21 -8.80
CA ASN A 122 12.05 -6.89 -8.24
C ASN A 122 13.30 -5.98 -8.34
N LYS A 123 13.42 -5.16 -9.39
CA LYS A 123 14.53 -4.20 -9.53
C LYS A 123 14.26 -3.06 -8.56
N SER A 124 14.82 -3.19 -7.35
CA SER A 124 14.98 -2.03 -6.48
C SER A 124 15.90 -1.05 -7.17
N LYS A 125 15.45 0.18 -7.35
CA LYS A 125 16.32 1.28 -7.81
C LYS A 125 16.78 2.07 -6.59
N ASN A 126 18.07 2.31 -6.54
CA ASN A 126 18.61 3.23 -5.55
C ASN A 126 18.11 4.65 -5.86
N LYS A 127 17.45 5.25 -4.89
CA LYS A 127 16.95 6.63 -4.98
C LYS A 127 17.63 7.48 -3.93
N LYS A 128 18.14 8.64 -4.36
CA LYS A 128 18.75 9.64 -3.49
C LYS A 128 17.66 10.56 -2.96
N MET A 129 17.57 10.70 -1.65
CA MET A 129 16.56 11.52 -0.98
C MET A 129 17.01 11.87 0.44
N THR A 130 16.32 12.80 1.10
CA THR A 130 16.61 13.12 2.50
C THR A 130 16.16 11.99 3.44
N VAL A 131 16.78 11.92 4.62
CA VAL A 131 16.40 10.97 5.68
C VAL A 131 14.92 11.10 6.00
N LYS A 132 14.40 12.31 6.14
CA LYS A 132 12.99 12.59 6.42
C LYS A 132 12.05 12.02 5.36
N GLU A 133 12.33 12.28 4.08
CA GLU A 133 11.54 11.74 2.97
C GLU A 133 11.62 10.21 2.89
N SER A 134 12.81 9.66 3.11
CA SER A 134 13.04 8.21 3.04
C SER A 134 12.26 7.45 4.11
N HIS A 135 12.13 8.03 5.31
CA HIS A 135 11.47 7.37 6.44
C HIS A 135 10.02 7.03 6.13
N GLU A 136 9.26 7.95 5.55
CA GLU A 136 7.85 7.72 5.19
C GLU A 136 7.71 6.65 4.10
N ILE A 137 8.55 6.72 3.06
CA ILE A 137 8.55 5.76 1.97
C ILE A 137 8.89 4.36 2.49
N LEU A 138 9.96 4.25 3.27
CA LEU A 138 10.43 2.97 3.81
C LEU A 138 9.43 2.38 4.82
N LEU A 139 8.79 3.22 5.64
CA LEU A 139 7.74 2.79 6.56
C LEU A 139 6.56 2.15 5.81
N ASN A 140 6.11 2.78 4.73
CA ASN A 140 5.03 2.25 3.91
C ASN A 140 5.43 0.92 3.24
N GLU A 141 6.65 0.83 2.68
CA GLU A 141 7.15 -0.41 2.09
C GLU A 141 7.23 -1.56 3.10
N GLU A 142 7.76 -1.29 4.30
CA GLU A 142 7.88 -2.32 5.34
C GLU A 142 6.51 -2.72 5.90
N ALA A 143 5.58 -1.77 6.02
CA ALA A 143 4.20 -2.09 6.40
C ALA A 143 3.53 -2.99 5.34
N ASP A 144 3.68 -2.68 4.06
CA ASP A 144 3.11 -3.48 2.97
C ASP A 144 3.71 -4.89 2.90
N LYS A 145 5.02 -5.06 3.18
CA LYS A 145 5.67 -6.38 3.27
C LYS A 145 5.14 -7.22 4.45
N LEU A 146 4.76 -6.58 5.55
CA LEU A 146 4.23 -7.26 6.74
C LEU A 146 2.75 -7.64 6.61
N ILE A 147 2.08 -7.12 5.60
CA ILE A 147 0.66 -7.36 5.35
C ILE A 147 0.48 -8.50 4.36
N GLU A 148 -0.17 -9.57 4.81
CA GLU A 148 -0.55 -10.69 3.96
C GLU A 148 -1.88 -10.40 3.27
N GLN A 149 -1.86 -10.12 1.97
CA GLN A 149 -3.04 -9.75 1.18
C GLN A 149 -4.17 -10.78 1.27
N ASP A 150 -3.84 -12.06 1.22
CA ASP A 150 -4.83 -13.15 1.29
C ASP A 150 -5.60 -13.15 2.63
N LYS A 151 -4.91 -12.81 3.73
CA LYS A 151 -5.56 -12.69 5.04
C LYS A 151 -6.50 -11.49 5.09
N ILE A 152 -6.15 -10.39 4.44
CA ILE A 152 -7.02 -9.21 4.33
C ILE A 152 -8.28 -9.56 3.56
N ILE A 153 -8.15 -10.17 2.39
CA ILE A 153 -9.29 -10.54 1.53
C ILE A 153 -10.22 -11.49 2.30
N LYS A 154 -9.66 -12.49 2.96
CA LYS A 154 -10.44 -13.44 3.78
C LYS A 154 -11.16 -12.75 4.95
N SER A 155 -10.49 -11.83 5.64
CA SER A 155 -11.09 -11.05 6.72
C SER A 155 -12.19 -10.13 6.20
N ALA A 156 -11.92 -9.40 5.12
CA ALA A 156 -12.88 -8.50 4.48
C ALA A 156 -14.13 -9.24 4.02
N LYS A 157 -13.98 -10.42 3.40
CA LYS A 157 -15.11 -11.27 3.01
C LYS A 157 -15.96 -11.64 4.22
N ASN A 158 -15.34 -12.11 5.30
CA ASN A 158 -16.05 -12.45 6.53
C ASN A 158 -16.79 -11.24 7.14
N VAL A 159 -16.15 -10.06 7.17
CA VAL A 159 -16.77 -8.82 7.65
C VAL A 159 -17.94 -8.41 6.77
N THR A 160 -17.81 -8.53 5.46
CA THR A 160 -18.87 -8.23 4.49
C THR A 160 -20.08 -9.14 4.69
N GLU A 161 -19.85 -10.45 4.81
CA GLU A 161 -20.91 -11.44 4.98
C GLU A 161 -21.68 -11.31 6.30
N ASN A 162 -20.98 -10.97 7.40
CA ASN A 162 -21.59 -10.96 8.73
C ASN A 162 -22.03 -9.58 9.21
N ASN A 163 -21.38 -8.50 8.72
CA ASN A 163 -21.60 -7.14 9.23
C ASN A 163 -21.88 -6.12 8.11
N GLY A 164 -21.93 -6.56 6.86
CA GLY A 164 -22.20 -5.70 5.73
C GLY A 164 -23.64 -5.19 5.73
N ILE A 165 -23.84 -3.89 5.50
CA ILE A 165 -25.16 -3.27 5.40
C ILE A 165 -25.21 -2.47 4.11
N VAL A 166 -26.26 -2.68 3.32
CA VAL A 166 -26.57 -1.92 2.12
C VAL A 166 -27.85 -1.11 2.37
N PHE A 167 -27.76 0.19 2.22
CA PHE A 167 -28.93 1.08 2.25
C PHE A 167 -29.34 1.37 0.80
N LEU A 168 -30.54 1.03 0.46
CA LEU A 168 -31.15 1.35 -0.84
C LEU A 168 -32.02 2.57 -0.67
N ASP A 169 -31.83 3.57 -1.52
CA ASP A 169 -32.55 4.85 -1.51
C ASP A 169 -33.22 5.09 -2.89
#